data_39c0db023e170328b02a574a91ac3c41
#
_entry.id   39c0db023e170328b02a574a91ac3c41
#
_cell.length_a   1.000
_cell.length_b   1.000
_cell.length_c   1.000
_cell.angle_alpha   90.00
_cell.angle_beta   90.00
_cell.angle_gamma   90.00
#
_symmetry.space_group_name_H-M   'P 1'
#
loop_
_entity.id
_entity.type
_entity.pdbx_description
1 polymer ?
#
loop_
_entity_poly.entity_id
_entity_poly.type
_entity_poly.pdbx_seq_one_letter_code
_entity_poly.pdbx_strand_id
1 'polypeptide(L)' 'MSESSFDNQLFTKVCTLEAQLELNNQKLYETEQKIVRIENLLKQALEIIIDTNKVANGIQETTRNR' A
#
# COMPACT_ATOMS: atom_id res chain seq x y z
N MET A 1 -40.63 15.42 23.69
CA MET A 1 -40.55 14.18 22.91
C MET A 1 -39.73 14.35 21.64
N SER A 2 -39.84 15.42 20.93
CA SER A 2 -39.04 15.65 19.73
C SER A 2 -37.55 15.76 20.05
N GLU A 3 -37.20 16.37 21.16
CA GLU A 3 -35.78 16.49 21.56
C GLU A 3 -35.17 15.13 21.87
N SER A 4 -35.90 14.27 22.57
CA SER A 4 -35.42 12.93 22.90
C SER A 4 -35.24 12.10 21.64
N SER A 5 -36.14 12.19 20.68
CA SER A 5 -36.05 11.51 19.41
C SER A 5 -34.89 12.02 18.58
N PHE A 6 -34.69 13.35 18.56
CA PHE A 6 -33.56 13.96 17.83
C PHE A 6 -32.24 13.54 18.44
N ASP A 7 -32.13 13.54 19.76
CA ASP A 7 -30.91 13.12 20.46
C ASP A 7 -30.57 11.66 20.18
N ASN A 8 -31.58 10.80 20.15
CA ASN A 8 -31.37 9.38 19.81
C ASN A 8 -30.92 9.19 18.38
N GLN A 9 -31.49 9.94 17.44
CA GLN A 9 -31.07 9.90 16.04
C GLN A 9 -29.65 10.40 15.87
N LEU A 10 -29.32 11.50 16.55
CA LEU A 10 -27.96 12.05 16.51
C LEU A 10 -26.96 11.07 17.08
N PHE A 11 -27.26 10.48 18.21
CA PHE A 11 -26.41 9.47 18.84
C PHE A 11 -26.17 8.29 17.91
N THR A 12 -27.23 7.80 17.27
CA THR A 12 -27.13 6.68 16.32
C THR A 12 -26.25 7.04 15.14
N LYS A 13 -26.39 8.26 14.60
CA LYS A 13 -25.56 8.72 13.49
C LYS A 13 -24.09 8.80 13.89
N VAL A 14 -23.81 9.33 15.08
CA VAL A 14 -22.44 9.43 15.58
C VAL A 14 -21.83 8.05 15.71
N CYS A 15 -22.55 7.08 16.28
CA CYS A 15 -22.09 5.72 16.41
C CYS A 15 -21.81 5.08 15.05
N THR A 16 -22.68 5.32 14.07
CA THR A 16 -22.52 4.81 12.71
C THR A 16 -21.27 5.39 12.06
N LEU A 17 -21.08 6.70 12.22
CA LEU A 17 -19.92 7.39 11.65
C LEU A 17 -18.61 6.90 12.30
N GLU A 18 -18.63 6.68 13.59
CA GLU A 18 -17.46 6.13 14.28
C GLU A 18 -17.11 4.74 13.77
N ALA A 19 -18.13 3.88 13.58
CA ALA A 19 -17.91 2.55 13.04
C ALA A 19 -17.38 2.59 11.61
N GLN A 20 -17.90 3.51 10.79
CA GLN A 20 -17.40 3.69 9.43
C GLN A 20 -15.97 4.20 9.42
N LEU A 21 -15.64 5.13 10.31
CA LEU A 21 -14.29 5.66 10.42
C LEU A 21 -13.32 4.54 10.80
N GLU A 22 -13.67 3.74 11.78
CA GLU A 22 -12.84 2.61 12.20
C GLU A 22 -12.61 1.65 11.06
N LEU A 23 -13.66 1.30 10.32
CA LEU A 23 -13.56 0.42 9.16
C LEU A 23 -12.66 1.01 8.08
N ASN A 24 -12.81 2.31 7.80
CA ASN A 24 -11.98 2.99 6.82
C ASN A 24 -10.53 3.01 7.24
N ASN A 25 -10.25 3.25 8.52
CA ASN A 25 -8.89 3.23 9.03
C ASN A 25 -8.26 1.84 8.90
N GLN A 26 -9.04 0.81 9.14
CA GLN A 26 -8.60 -0.58 8.99
C GLN A 26 -8.26 -0.89 7.54
N LYS A 27 -9.12 -0.48 6.62
CA LYS A 27 -8.88 -0.67 5.18
C LYS A 27 -7.66 0.11 4.71
N LEU A 28 -7.48 1.32 5.23
CA LEU A 28 -6.31 2.13 4.90
C LEU A 28 -5.03 1.45 5.36
N TYR A 29 -5.02 0.93 6.57
CA TYR A 29 -3.88 0.18 7.09
C TYR A 29 -3.54 -1.02 6.20
N GLU A 30 -4.55 -1.81 5.82
CA GLU A 30 -4.34 -2.95 4.94
C GLU A 30 -3.78 -2.54 3.59
N THR A 31 -4.29 -1.43 3.05
CA THR A 31 -3.82 -0.89 1.77
C THR A 31 -2.37 -0.44 1.89
N GLU A 32 -2.02 0.22 2.98
CA GLU A 32 -0.63 0.65 3.22
C GLU A 32 0.31 -0.55 3.29
N GLN A 33 -0.11 -1.64 3.92
CA GLN A 33 0.69 -2.87 3.97
C GLN A 33 0.90 -3.46 2.59
N LYS A 34 -0.12 -3.42 1.73
CA LYS A 34 -0.01 -3.89 0.36
C LYS A 34 0.96 -3.02 -0.44
N ILE A 35 0.92 -1.70 -0.24
CA ILE A 35 1.84 -0.78 -0.91
C ILE A 35 3.28 -1.08 -0.51
N VAL A 36 3.53 -1.30 0.76
CA VAL A 36 4.88 -1.64 1.24
C VAL A 36 5.38 -2.92 0.57
N ARG A 37 4.52 -3.94 0.44
CA ARG A 37 4.89 -5.18 -0.25
C ARG A 37 5.24 -4.94 -1.70
N ILE A 38 4.44 -4.14 -2.39
CA ILE A 38 4.67 -3.81 -3.80
C ILE A 38 5.98 -3.05 -3.95
N GLU A 39 6.24 -2.08 -3.07
CA GLU A 39 7.50 -1.33 -3.10
C GLU A 39 8.71 -2.26 -2.91
N ASN A 40 8.62 -3.21 -1.98
CA ASN A 40 9.68 -4.16 -1.75
C ASN A 40 9.90 -5.07 -2.96
N LEU A 41 8.82 -5.53 -3.60
CA LEU A 41 8.92 -6.35 -4.80
C LEU A 41 9.53 -5.59 -5.96
N LEU A 42 9.15 -4.31 -6.13
CA LEU A 42 9.74 -3.45 -7.15
C LEU A 42 11.23 -3.24 -6.91
N LYS A 43 11.62 -3.02 -5.67
CA LYS A 43 13.01 -2.87 -5.31
C LYS A 43 13.82 -4.13 -5.66
N GLN A 44 13.29 -5.31 -5.31
CA GLN A 44 13.93 -6.57 -5.63
C GLN A 44 14.04 -6.77 -7.14
N ALA A 45 12.97 -6.44 -7.88
CA ALA A 45 12.98 -6.55 -9.34
C ALA A 45 14.02 -5.63 -9.95
N LEU A 46 14.14 -4.41 -9.46
CA LEU A 46 15.15 -3.45 -9.93
C LEU A 46 16.55 -3.97 -9.65
N GLU A 47 16.79 -4.54 -8.48
CA GLU A 47 18.09 -5.12 -8.15
C GLU A 47 18.46 -6.24 -9.12
N ILE A 48 17.50 -7.11 -9.46
CA ILE A 48 17.72 -8.19 -10.41
C ILE A 48 18.05 -7.63 -11.80
N ILE A 49 17.31 -6.60 -12.24
CA ILE A 49 17.54 -5.96 -13.52
C ILE A 49 18.93 -5.35 -13.58
N ILE A 50 19.34 -4.64 -12.54
CA ILE A 50 20.65 -4.03 -12.46
C ILE A 50 21.74 -5.09 -12.52
N ASP A 51 21.60 -6.16 -11.76
CA ASP A 51 22.58 -7.25 -11.72
C ASP A 51 22.65 -7.95 -13.09
N THR A 52 21.51 -8.18 -13.72
CA THR A 52 21.45 -8.78 -15.04
C THR A 52 22.16 -7.91 -16.09
N ASN A 53 21.94 -6.60 -16.01
CA ASN A 53 22.60 -5.65 -16.92
C ASN A 53 24.13 -5.64 -16.70
N LYS A 54 24.56 -5.72 -15.47
CA LYS A 54 26.00 -5.79 -15.16
C LYS A 54 26.63 -7.05 -15.76
N VAL A 55 25.97 -8.19 -15.63
CA VAL A 55 26.44 -9.44 -16.19
C VAL A 55 26.50 -9.36 -17.72
N ALA A 56 25.44 -8.84 -18.35
CA ALA A 56 25.39 -8.68 -19.79
C ALA A 56 26.49 -7.75 -20.30
N ASN A 57 26.72 -6.65 -19.61
CA ASN A 57 27.78 -5.71 -19.97
C ASN A 57 29.16 -6.36 -19.83
N GLY A 58 29.37 -7.12 -18.77
CA GLY A 58 30.61 -7.86 -18.58
C GLY A 58 30.87 -8.86 -19.69
N ILE A 59 29.86 -9.58 -20.13
CA ILE A 59 29.96 -10.51 -21.25
C ILE A 59 30.33 -9.79 -22.54
N GLN A 60 29.68 -8.65 -22.81
CA GLN A 60 29.97 -7.86 -24.01
C GLN A 60 31.40 -7.36 -24.01
N GLU A 61 31.89 -6.85 -22.88
CA GLU A 61 33.26 -6.38 -22.77
C GLU A 61 34.27 -7.50 -23.03
N THR A 62 34.00 -8.66 -22.45
CA THR A 62 34.87 -9.86 -22.64
C THR A 62 34.90 -10.26 -24.13
N THR A 63 33.73 -10.22 -24.78
CA THR A 63 33.64 -10.56 -26.21
C THR A 63 34.34 -9.52 -27.07
N ARG A 64 34.25 -8.25 -26.74
CA ARG A 64 34.95 -7.19 -27.50
C ARG A 64 36.46 -7.30 -27.39
N ASN A 65 36.97 -7.70 -26.24
CA ASN A 65 38.41 -7.77 -26.00
C ASN A 65 39.06 -9.01 -26.63
N ARG A 66 38.24 -9.88 -27.18
CA ARG A 66 38.75 -11.01 -27.96
C ARG A 66 38.95 -10.62 -29.41
#